data_2844492e94121b405c05c97bd0fd7e77
#
_entry.id   2844492e94121b405c05c97bd0fd7e77
#
_cell.length_a   1.000
_cell.length_b   1.000
_cell.length_c   1.000
_cell.angle_alpha   90.00
_cell.angle_beta   90.00
_cell.angle_gamma   90.00
#
_symmetry.space_group_name_H-M   'P 1'
#
loop_
_entity.id
_entity.type
_entity.pdbx_description
1 polymer ?
#
loop_
_entity_poly.entity_id
_entity_poly.type
_entity_poly.pdbx_seq_one_letter_code
_entity_poly.pdbx_strand_id
1 'polypeptide(L)'
;DILLFARLDRWFRSVADYYKVMEILQAHNCNWKTTDEEYDTTTANGRLYINVKLSIAQNEADIDGERIDVVFDSKIAHGTVVSGSCPYGFRVNNEKRLEIIPDDAAIVQDAFCYFESSVSQRATTKYIREKYGINWCYATFHRMLTEELYTGVYNRGGRYNANFCPSIINRDQFDRVQALLKKNVHTAPSGRIYLFTSILVCDECSHKLNGYLSQGIVYYRCAQHM
;
A
#
# COMPACT_ATOMS: atom_id res chain seq x y z
N ASP A 1 -38.72 -11.27 -19.95
CA ASP A 1 -38.50 -11.56 -18.53
C ASP A 1 -38.27 -10.26 -17.76
N ILE A 2 -38.67 -10.23 -16.46
CA ILE A 2 -38.50 -9.07 -15.58
C ILE A 2 -37.76 -9.52 -14.31
N LEU A 3 -36.68 -8.87 -13.98
CA LEU A 3 -35.96 -9.04 -12.73
C LEU A 3 -36.52 -8.06 -11.69
N LEU A 4 -36.83 -8.56 -10.48
CA LEU A 4 -37.32 -7.74 -9.38
C LEU A 4 -36.27 -7.68 -8.26
N PHE A 5 -36.07 -6.50 -7.70
CA PHE A 5 -35.25 -6.29 -6.51
C PHE A 5 -35.79 -5.12 -5.66
N ALA A 6 -35.36 -5.03 -4.41
CA ALA A 6 -35.95 -4.08 -3.48
C ALA A 6 -35.52 -2.63 -3.77
N ARG A 7 -34.22 -2.38 -3.85
CA ARG A 7 -33.67 -1.02 -3.95
C ARG A 7 -32.45 -0.98 -4.87
N LEU A 8 -32.25 0.12 -5.61
CA LEU A 8 -31.18 0.33 -6.56
C LEU A 8 -29.79 0.37 -5.87
N ASP A 9 -29.70 1.03 -4.72
CA ASP A 9 -28.46 1.19 -3.94
C ASP A 9 -27.92 -0.14 -3.37
N ARG A 10 -28.76 -1.16 -3.28
CA ARG A 10 -28.35 -2.50 -2.84
C ARG A 10 -27.80 -3.37 -3.97
N TRP A 11 -28.18 -3.09 -5.18
CA TRP A 11 -27.77 -3.86 -6.34
C TRP A 11 -26.49 -3.29 -6.99
N PHE A 12 -26.40 -1.99 -7.16
CA PHE A 12 -25.26 -1.33 -7.78
C PHE A 12 -24.46 -0.47 -6.79
N ARG A 13 -23.14 -0.67 -6.79
CA ARG A 13 -22.20 0.14 -6.00
C ARG A 13 -21.57 1.28 -6.81
N SER A 14 -21.67 1.19 -8.13
CA SER A 14 -21.14 2.19 -9.04
C SER A 14 -22.00 2.31 -10.30
N VAL A 15 -21.93 3.46 -10.97
CA VAL A 15 -22.57 3.71 -12.26
C VAL A 15 -21.99 2.78 -13.33
N ALA A 16 -20.69 2.46 -13.28
CA ALA A 16 -20.05 1.55 -14.21
C ALA A 16 -20.63 0.11 -14.11
N ASP A 17 -20.89 -0.36 -12.90
CA ASP A 17 -21.49 -1.68 -12.67
C ASP A 17 -22.93 -1.72 -13.18
N TYR A 18 -23.69 -0.62 -13.01
CA TYR A 18 -25.02 -0.49 -13.57
C TYR A 18 -25.02 -0.70 -15.08
N TYR A 19 -24.18 0.04 -15.82
CA TYR A 19 -24.16 -0.08 -17.28
C TYR A 19 -23.73 -1.46 -17.77
N LYS A 20 -22.75 -2.11 -17.13
CA LYS A 20 -22.33 -3.48 -17.45
C LYS A 20 -23.48 -4.48 -17.30
N VAL A 21 -24.21 -4.39 -16.19
CA VAL A 21 -25.34 -5.29 -15.95
C VAL A 21 -26.50 -4.99 -16.91
N MET A 22 -26.73 -3.70 -17.27
CA MET A 22 -27.73 -3.32 -18.26
C MET A 22 -27.44 -3.90 -19.65
N GLU A 23 -26.17 -3.91 -20.05
CA GLU A 23 -25.74 -4.53 -21.31
C GLU A 23 -26.11 -6.03 -21.35
N ILE A 24 -25.84 -6.75 -20.25
CA ILE A 24 -26.17 -8.17 -20.13
C ILE A 24 -27.68 -8.39 -20.17
N LEU A 25 -28.46 -7.61 -19.42
CA LEU A 25 -29.91 -7.74 -19.36
C LEU A 25 -30.56 -7.43 -20.72
N GLN A 26 -30.07 -6.42 -21.44
CA GLN A 26 -30.53 -6.07 -22.78
C GLN A 26 -30.22 -7.19 -23.79
N ALA A 27 -29.03 -7.79 -23.75
CA ALA A 27 -28.67 -8.92 -24.61
C ALA A 27 -29.60 -10.12 -24.42
N HIS A 28 -30.18 -10.28 -23.23
CA HIS A 28 -31.12 -11.36 -22.91
C HIS A 28 -32.60 -10.92 -22.92
N ASN A 29 -32.94 -9.73 -23.45
CA ASN A 29 -34.26 -9.16 -23.45
C ASN A 29 -34.96 -9.21 -22.07
N CYS A 30 -34.18 -8.94 -21.02
CA CYS A 30 -34.66 -8.92 -19.64
C CYS A 30 -34.72 -7.46 -19.12
N ASN A 31 -35.91 -7.07 -18.67
CA ASN A 31 -36.10 -5.79 -17.99
C ASN A 31 -35.97 -5.96 -16.49
N TRP A 32 -35.95 -4.86 -15.75
CA TRP A 32 -35.94 -4.91 -14.30
C TRP A 32 -36.86 -3.86 -13.70
N LYS A 33 -37.30 -4.10 -12.48
CA LYS A 33 -38.16 -3.22 -11.70
C LYS A 33 -37.82 -3.31 -10.21
N THR A 34 -37.93 -2.20 -9.50
CA THR A 34 -37.79 -2.16 -8.04
C THR A 34 -39.11 -2.31 -7.36
N THR A 35 -39.13 -2.88 -6.15
CA THR A 35 -40.34 -3.02 -5.33
C THR A 35 -40.54 -1.85 -4.38
N ASP A 36 -39.49 -1.27 -3.85
CA ASP A 36 -39.53 -0.19 -2.85
C ASP A 36 -39.44 1.21 -3.47
N GLU A 37 -39.01 1.29 -4.73
CA GLU A 37 -38.81 2.53 -5.48
C GLU A 37 -39.55 2.41 -6.82
N GLU A 38 -40.18 3.49 -7.29
CA GLU A 38 -40.93 3.50 -8.57
C GLU A 38 -39.97 3.62 -9.78
N TYR A 39 -39.02 2.70 -9.91
CA TYR A 39 -38.17 2.62 -11.09
C TYR A 39 -38.70 1.57 -12.08
N ASP A 40 -39.06 2.03 -13.27
CA ASP A 40 -39.54 1.19 -14.35
C ASP A 40 -38.72 1.38 -15.62
N THR A 41 -37.83 0.43 -15.90
CA THR A 41 -36.99 0.44 -17.11
C THR A 41 -37.72 0.05 -18.39
N THR A 42 -38.95 -0.39 -18.30
CA THR A 42 -39.76 -0.72 -19.47
C THR A 42 -40.12 0.53 -20.28
N THR A 43 -40.19 1.71 -19.61
CA THR A 43 -40.52 2.98 -20.23
C THR A 43 -39.25 3.81 -20.54
N ALA A 44 -39.32 4.63 -21.60
CA ALA A 44 -38.24 5.56 -21.95
C ALA A 44 -37.98 6.61 -20.84
N ASN A 45 -39.06 7.12 -20.21
CA ASN A 45 -38.98 8.08 -19.13
C ASN A 45 -38.36 7.47 -17.87
N GLY A 46 -38.70 6.24 -17.54
CA GLY A 46 -38.13 5.51 -16.40
C GLY A 46 -36.62 5.32 -16.57
N ARG A 47 -36.17 4.95 -17.77
CA ARG A 47 -34.72 4.85 -18.07
C ARG A 47 -33.98 6.19 -17.97
N LEU A 48 -34.58 7.27 -18.48
CA LEU A 48 -34.04 8.63 -18.35
C LEU A 48 -33.91 9.03 -16.88
N TYR A 49 -34.95 8.81 -16.09
CA TYR A 49 -34.96 9.14 -14.66
C TYR A 49 -33.81 8.42 -13.89
N ILE A 50 -33.63 7.13 -14.16
CA ILE A 50 -32.53 6.35 -13.54
C ILE A 50 -31.17 6.91 -13.95
N ASN A 51 -30.95 7.23 -15.23
CA ASN A 51 -29.69 7.80 -15.69
C ASN A 51 -29.39 9.14 -15.02
N VAL A 52 -30.39 10.00 -14.86
CA VAL A 52 -30.25 11.26 -14.12
C VAL A 52 -29.89 11.02 -12.66
N LYS A 53 -30.59 10.10 -11.99
CA LYS A 53 -30.29 9.73 -10.59
C LYS A 53 -28.88 9.21 -10.40
N LEU A 54 -28.43 8.32 -11.29
CA LEU A 54 -27.07 7.79 -11.25
C LEU A 54 -26.04 8.88 -11.50
N SER A 55 -26.30 9.79 -12.43
CA SER A 55 -25.39 10.94 -12.71
C SER A 55 -25.29 11.89 -11.51
N ILE A 56 -26.40 12.15 -10.80
CA ILE A 56 -26.40 12.95 -9.57
C ILE A 56 -25.58 12.25 -8.49
N ALA A 57 -25.83 10.94 -8.24
CA ALA A 57 -25.09 10.19 -7.24
C ALA A 57 -23.58 10.13 -7.52
N GLN A 58 -23.19 10.00 -8.78
CA GLN A 58 -21.79 10.06 -9.18
C GLN A 58 -21.19 11.44 -8.90
N ASN A 59 -21.87 12.50 -9.29
CA ASN A 59 -21.40 13.86 -9.06
C ASN A 59 -21.26 14.19 -7.55
N GLU A 60 -22.18 13.71 -6.71
CA GLU A 60 -22.08 13.85 -5.26
C GLU A 60 -20.83 13.12 -4.72
N ALA A 61 -20.56 11.90 -5.19
CA ALA A 61 -19.37 11.15 -4.79
C ALA A 61 -18.07 11.84 -5.23
N ASP A 62 -18.05 12.41 -6.44
CA ASP A 62 -16.89 13.14 -6.97
C ASP A 62 -16.64 14.43 -6.16
N ILE A 63 -17.68 15.19 -5.84
CA ILE A 63 -17.60 16.38 -4.98
C ILE A 63 -17.12 16.04 -3.57
N ASP A 64 -17.60 14.96 -2.99
CA ASP A 64 -17.15 14.52 -1.67
C ASP A 64 -15.69 14.06 -1.70
N GLY A 65 -15.26 13.41 -2.78
CA GLY A 65 -13.85 13.09 -3.03
C GLY A 65 -12.96 14.34 -3.05
N GLU A 66 -13.34 15.35 -3.83
CA GLU A 66 -12.62 16.63 -3.89
C GLU A 66 -12.56 17.35 -2.53
N ARG A 67 -13.65 17.35 -1.77
CA ARG A 67 -13.67 17.93 -0.41
C ARG A 67 -12.72 17.19 0.54
N ILE A 68 -12.69 15.86 0.48
CA ILE A 68 -11.77 15.04 1.28
C ILE A 68 -10.34 15.39 0.93
N ASP A 69 -10.01 15.52 -0.37
CA ASP A 69 -8.68 15.87 -0.84
C ASP A 69 -8.23 17.23 -0.33
N VAL A 70 -9.07 18.26 -0.41
CA VAL A 70 -8.79 19.58 0.13
C VAL A 70 -8.53 19.55 1.63
N VAL A 71 -9.32 18.76 2.40
CA VAL A 71 -9.12 18.59 3.83
C VAL A 71 -7.80 17.89 4.13
N PHE A 72 -7.42 16.88 3.33
CA PHE A 72 -6.15 16.17 3.47
C PHE A 72 -4.97 17.07 3.18
N ASP A 73 -5.02 17.83 2.09
CA ASP A 73 -3.98 18.79 1.72
C ASP A 73 -3.77 19.84 2.80
N SER A 74 -4.86 20.39 3.34
CA SER A 74 -4.81 21.34 4.44
C SER A 74 -4.18 20.73 5.70
N LYS A 75 -4.58 19.53 6.10
CA LYS A 75 -4.02 18.86 7.27
C LYS A 75 -2.52 18.59 7.10
N ILE A 76 -2.10 18.09 5.94
CA ILE A 76 -0.69 17.80 5.65
C ILE A 76 0.13 19.09 5.64
N ALA A 77 -0.37 20.17 5.04
CA ALA A 77 0.29 21.47 5.04
C ALA A 77 0.51 21.99 6.47
N HIS A 78 -0.43 21.76 7.39
CA HIS A 78 -0.32 22.18 8.80
C HIS A 78 0.41 21.15 9.71
N GLY A 79 0.95 20.07 9.17
CA GLY A 79 1.63 19.02 9.95
C GLY A 79 0.68 18.20 10.83
N THR A 80 -0.60 18.12 10.46
CA THR A 80 -1.62 17.39 11.22
C THR A 80 -1.79 15.99 10.67
N VAL A 81 -1.82 14.99 11.56
CA VAL A 81 -2.03 13.59 11.19
C VAL A 81 -3.40 13.40 10.56
N VAL A 82 -3.44 12.80 9.38
CA VAL A 82 -4.67 12.61 8.61
C VAL A 82 -5.40 11.36 9.06
N SER A 83 -4.70 10.23 9.10
CA SER A 83 -5.22 8.92 9.49
C SER A 83 -4.07 7.92 9.63
N GLY A 84 -4.37 6.76 10.22
CA GLY A 84 -3.44 5.63 10.27
C GLY A 84 -2.74 5.47 11.61
N SER A 85 -1.92 4.43 11.70
CA SER A 85 -1.09 4.14 12.86
C SER A 85 0.11 5.07 12.91
N CYS A 86 0.43 5.55 14.10
CA CYS A 86 1.64 6.33 14.37
C CYS A 86 2.87 5.43 14.19
N PRO A 87 3.93 5.86 13.49
CA PRO A 87 5.20 5.14 13.46
C PRO A 87 5.81 5.01 14.86
N TYR A 88 6.52 3.92 15.13
CA TYR A 88 7.21 3.71 16.38
C TYR A 88 8.21 4.86 16.65
N GLY A 89 8.31 5.35 17.87
CA GLY A 89 9.09 6.54 18.22
C GLY A 89 8.30 7.85 18.22
N PHE A 90 7.06 7.84 17.73
CA PHE A 90 6.16 8.99 17.76
C PHE A 90 4.87 8.69 18.52
N ARG A 91 4.24 9.74 19.03
CA ARG A 91 2.85 9.75 19.50
C ARG A 91 2.09 10.90 18.85
N VAL A 92 0.77 10.78 18.80
CA VAL A 92 -0.10 11.87 18.36
C VAL A 92 -0.48 12.70 19.59
N ASN A 93 -0.18 14.00 19.58
CA ASN A 93 -0.55 14.91 20.65
C ASN A 93 -2.02 15.39 20.53
N ASN A 94 -2.47 16.21 21.49
CA ASN A 94 -3.84 16.74 21.52
C ASN A 94 -4.18 17.62 20.29
N GLU A 95 -3.18 18.22 19.65
CA GLU A 95 -3.33 19.00 18.42
C GLU A 95 -3.31 18.14 17.15
N LYS A 96 -3.31 16.82 17.30
CA LYS A 96 -3.23 15.84 16.21
C LYS A 96 -1.92 15.96 15.39
N ARG A 97 -0.83 16.38 16.02
CA ARG A 97 0.52 16.40 15.45
C ARG A 97 1.37 15.27 16.01
N LEU A 98 2.38 14.85 15.24
CA LEU A 98 3.35 13.88 15.73
C LEU A 98 4.34 14.53 16.69
N GLU A 99 4.53 13.89 17.82
CA GLU A 99 5.50 14.26 18.86
C GLU A 99 6.43 13.08 19.14
N ILE A 100 7.71 13.35 19.33
CA ILE A 100 8.71 12.32 19.60
C ILE A 100 8.54 11.77 21.01
N ILE A 101 8.60 10.44 21.17
CA ILE A 101 8.78 9.76 22.45
C ILE A 101 10.28 9.51 22.61
N PRO A 102 11.00 10.17 23.54
CA PRO A 102 12.46 10.14 23.58
C PRO A 102 13.04 8.73 23.70
N ASP A 103 12.48 7.88 24.56
CA ASP A 103 12.97 6.52 24.78
C ASP A 103 12.82 5.65 23.52
N ASP A 104 11.66 5.71 22.87
CA ASP A 104 11.39 4.97 21.64
C ASP A 104 12.21 5.52 20.46
N ALA A 105 12.40 6.83 20.39
CA ALA A 105 13.22 7.46 19.36
C ALA A 105 14.69 7.05 19.46
N ALA A 106 15.24 6.92 20.68
CA ALA A 106 16.59 6.42 20.90
C ALA A 106 16.74 4.98 20.36
N ILE A 107 15.72 4.14 20.51
CA ILE A 107 15.71 2.77 19.97
C ILE A 107 15.69 2.79 18.43
N VAL A 108 14.92 3.70 17.83
CA VAL A 108 14.90 3.87 16.36
C VAL A 108 16.28 4.30 15.85
N GLN A 109 16.91 5.29 16.50
CA GLN A 109 18.25 5.75 16.12
C GLN A 109 19.28 4.63 16.22
N ASP A 110 19.27 3.85 17.32
CA ASP A 110 20.16 2.72 17.51
C ASP A 110 19.95 1.64 16.44
N ALA A 111 18.70 1.36 16.09
CA ALA A 111 18.38 0.43 15.02
C ALA A 111 18.91 0.86 13.65
N PHE A 112 18.80 2.15 13.33
CA PHE A 112 19.37 2.70 12.08
C PHE A 112 20.92 2.63 12.09
N CYS A 113 21.57 3.03 13.18
CA CYS A 113 23.02 2.95 13.32
C CYS A 113 23.53 1.52 13.21
N TYR A 114 22.88 0.56 13.89
CA TYR A 114 23.29 -0.83 13.82
C TYR A 114 23.06 -1.42 12.42
N PHE A 115 21.96 -1.03 11.74
CA PHE A 115 21.71 -1.46 10.36
C PHE A 115 22.77 -0.91 9.39
N GLU A 116 23.21 0.33 9.52
CA GLU A 116 24.30 0.89 8.70
C GLU A 116 25.59 0.07 8.82
N SER A 117 25.93 -0.41 10.02
CA SER A 117 27.15 -1.18 10.26
C SER A 117 27.05 -2.64 9.85
N SER A 118 25.89 -3.29 10.12
CA SER A 118 25.70 -4.73 9.87
C SER A 118 25.20 -5.05 8.46
N VAL A 119 24.56 -4.09 7.82
CA VAL A 119 23.88 -4.21 6.51
C VAL A 119 22.90 -5.41 6.47
N SER A 120 22.41 -5.84 7.64
CA SER A 120 21.57 -7.03 7.79
C SER A 120 20.33 -6.75 8.65
N GLN A 121 19.16 -6.75 8.06
CA GLN A 121 17.91 -6.58 8.80
C GLN A 121 17.71 -7.66 9.87
N ARG A 122 18.11 -8.91 9.56
CA ARG A 122 18.01 -10.03 10.50
C ARG A 122 18.92 -9.87 11.71
N ALA A 123 20.14 -9.41 11.50
CA ALA A 123 21.09 -9.13 12.58
C ALA A 123 20.58 -7.97 13.45
N THR A 124 20.07 -6.91 12.83
CA THR A 124 19.55 -5.74 13.54
C THR A 124 18.32 -6.07 14.38
N THR A 125 17.34 -6.80 13.83
CA THR A 125 16.16 -7.20 14.61
C THR A 125 16.53 -8.12 15.80
N LYS A 126 17.52 -8.99 15.63
CA LYS A 126 18.07 -9.83 16.71
C LYS A 126 18.72 -8.94 17.79
N TYR A 127 19.57 -8.01 17.42
CA TYR A 127 20.23 -7.05 18.32
C TYR A 127 19.22 -6.24 19.15
N ILE A 128 18.21 -5.65 18.48
CA ILE A 128 17.17 -4.85 19.16
C ILE A 128 16.37 -5.71 20.15
N ARG A 129 16.06 -6.95 19.76
CA ARG A 129 15.38 -7.88 20.67
C ARG A 129 16.21 -8.22 21.90
N GLU A 130 17.51 -8.47 21.74
CA GLU A 130 18.42 -8.81 22.85
C GLU A 130 18.65 -7.61 23.77
N LYS A 131 18.74 -6.40 23.21
CA LYS A 131 19.05 -5.18 23.99
C LYS A 131 17.83 -4.55 24.65
N TYR A 132 16.71 -4.50 23.95
CA TYR A 132 15.50 -3.76 24.36
C TYR A 132 14.27 -4.64 24.59
N GLY A 133 14.36 -5.96 24.33
CA GLY A 133 13.23 -6.88 24.45
C GLY A 133 12.15 -6.73 23.36
N ILE A 134 12.39 -5.94 22.34
CA ILE A 134 11.40 -5.63 21.29
C ILE A 134 11.53 -6.64 20.17
N ASN A 135 10.43 -7.31 19.84
CA ASN A 135 10.41 -8.31 18.77
C ASN A 135 9.73 -7.78 17.50
N TRP A 136 10.45 -7.02 16.69
CA TRP A 136 9.96 -6.61 15.38
C TRP A 136 10.03 -7.75 14.37
N CYS A 137 8.94 -7.99 13.66
CA CYS A 137 9.00 -8.86 12.48
C CYS A 137 9.73 -8.17 11.33
N TYR A 138 10.22 -8.97 10.39
CA TYR A 138 11.00 -8.46 9.23
C TYR A 138 10.25 -7.36 8.45
N ALA A 139 8.96 -7.56 8.18
CA ALA A 139 8.14 -6.60 7.43
C ALA A 139 7.97 -5.26 8.17
N THR A 140 7.74 -5.30 9.50
CA THR A 140 7.63 -4.11 10.33
C THR A 140 8.94 -3.33 10.36
N PHE A 141 10.06 -4.03 10.53
CA PHE A 141 11.38 -3.41 10.55
C PHE A 141 11.75 -2.84 9.18
N HIS A 142 11.49 -3.56 8.09
CA HIS A 142 11.69 -3.04 6.73
C HIS A 142 10.89 -1.77 6.47
N ARG A 143 9.59 -1.77 6.85
CA ARG A 143 8.74 -0.58 6.75
C ARG A 143 9.30 0.60 7.55
N MET A 144 9.82 0.35 8.76
CA MET A 144 10.46 1.37 9.59
C MET A 144 11.68 1.97 8.87
N LEU A 145 12.56 1.14 8.31
CA LEU A 145 13.74 1.62 7.58
C LEU A 145 13.40 2.42 6.32
N THR A 146 12.23 2.20 5.71
CA THR A 146 11.77 2.89 4.49
C THR A 146 10.81 4.05 4.76
N GLU A 147 10.47 4.30 6.02
CA GLU A 147 9.51 5.32 6.42
C GLU A 147 10.16 6.72 6.43
N GLU A 148 9.84 7.56 5.46
CA GLU A 148 10.41 8.89 5.29
C GLU A 148 10.02 9.87 6.43
N LEU A 149 8.93 9.60 7.14
CA LEU A 149 8.49 10.40 8.30
C LEU A 149 9.55 10.51 9.40
N TYR A 150 10.47 9.56 9.52
CA TYR A 150 11.57 9.65 10.47
C TYR A 150 12.53 10.81 10.19
N THR A 151 12.57 11.31 8.96
CA THR A 151 13.33 12.52 8.59
C THR A 151 12.56 13.82 8.78
N GLY A 152 11.33 13.75 9.27
CA GLY A 152 10.43 14.90 9.42
C GLY A 152 9.59 15.21 8.17
N VAL A 153 9.78 14.47 7.08
CA VAL A 153 9.16 14.71 5.78
C VAL A 153 7.95 13.80 5.58
N TYR A 154 6.84 14.37 5.17
CA TYR A 154 5.69 13.64 4.65
C TYR A 154 5.74 13.60 3.13
N ASN A 155 5.74 12.41 2.55
CA ASN A 155 5.75 12.21 1.10
C ASN A 155 4.95 10.95 0.73
N ARG A 156 3.64 11.10 0.57
CA ARG A 156 2.73 9.99 0.24
C ARG A 156 1.57 10.46 -0.62
N GLY A 157 1.19 9.64 -1.61
CA GLY A 157 0.01 9.89 -2.44
C GLY A 157 0.06 11.22 -3.22
N GLY A 158 1.24 11.65 -3.67
CA GLY A 158 1.43 12.90 -4.38
C GLY A 158 1.44 14.16 -3.50
N ARG A 159 1.31 14.01 -2.17
CA ARG A 159 1.33 15.09 -1.19
C ARG A 159 2.68 15.18 -0.50
N TYR A 160 3.19 16.39 -0.32
CA TYR A 160 4.52 16.62 0.23
C TYR A 160 4.52 17.74 1.28
N ASN A 161 5.18 17.51 2.41
CA ASN A 161 5.50 18.54 3.41
C ASN A 161 6.87 18.24 4.03
N ALA A 162 7.84 19.13 3.81
CA ALA A 162 9.22 18.96 4.30
C ALA A 162 9.37 19.11 5.82
N ASN A 163 8.41 19.74 6.48
CA ASN A 163 8.42 20.03 7.93
C ASN A 163 7.16 19.51 8.60
N PHE A 164 6.78 18.27 8.28
CA PHE A 164 5.55 17.67 8.80
C PHE A 164 5.61 17.33 10.29
N CYS A 165 6.76 16.83 10.75
CA CYS A 165 6.99 16.47 12.15
C CYS A 165 8.47 16.65 12.53
N PRO A 166 8.81 16.62 13.84
CA PRO A 166 10.21 16.59 14.28
C PRO A 166 10.93 15.36 13.71
N SER A 167 12.18 15.52 13.29
CA SER A 167 12.98 14.43 12.76
C SER A 167 13.62 13.59 13.89
N ILE A 168 13.56 12.25 13.77
CA ILE A 168 14.30 11.31 14.62
C ILE A 168 15.62 10.95 13.97
N ILE A 169 15.64 10.81 12.63
CA ILE A 169 16.79 10.41 11.82
C ILE A 169 17.18 11.57 10.90
N ASN A 170 18.50 11.80 10.75
CA ASN A 170 19.00 12.78 9.79
C ASN A 170 18.76 12.28 8.36
N ARG A 171 18.47 13.21 7.43
CA ARG A 171 18.26 12.92 6.01
C ARG A 171 19.41 12.16 5.38
N ASP A 172 20.66 12.57 5.63
CA ASP A 172 21.85 11.91 5.07
C ASP A 172 21.97 10.45 5.54
N GLN A 173 21.63 10.17 6.81
CA GLN A 173 21.63 8.82 7.35
C GLN A 173 20.52 7.98 6.70
N PHE A 174 19.33 8.54 6.55
CA PHE A 174 18.23 7.87 5.88
C PHE A 174 18.59 7.49 4.43
N ASP A 175 19.17 8.42 3.68
CA ASP A 175 19.55 8.19 2.28
C ASP A 175 20.65 7.12 2.15
N ARG A 176 21.63 7.07 3.07
CA ARG A 176 22.63 5.98 3.13
C ARG A 176 21.94 4.63 3.38
N VAL A 177 21.00 4.57 4.32
CA VAL A 177 20.22 3.35 4.62
C VAL A 177 19.43 2.90 3.40
N GLN A 178 18.77 3.83 2.66
CA GLN A 178 18.07 3.50 1.42
C GLN A 178 19.01 2.92 0.35
N ALA A 179 20.22 3.49 0.22
CA ALA A 179 21.21 2.98 -0.71
C ALA A 179 21.68 1.55 -0.34
N LEU A 180 21.85 1.28 0.95
CA LEU A 180 22.20 -0.06 1.45
C LEU A 180 21.04 -1.07 1.23
N LEU A 181 19.79 -0.67 1.46
CA LEU A 181 18.62 -1.52 1.21
C LEU A 181 18.51 -1.89 -0.28
N LYS A 182 18.75 -0.95 -1.20
CA LYS A 182 18.77 -1.22 -2.64
C LYS A 182 19.88 -2.20 -3.06
N LYS A 183 21.03 -2.16 -2.43
CA LYS A 183 22.13 -3.11 -2.67
C LYS A 183 21.82 -4.51 -2.13
N ASN A 184 21.02 -4.60 -1.07
CA ASN A 184 20.67 -5.86 -0.39
C ASN A 184 19.54 -6.66 -1.04
N VAL A 185 19.11 -6.35 -2.24
CA VAL A 185 18.13 -7.12 -3.01
C VAL A 185 18.65 -8.52 -3.41
N HIS A 186 19.73 -8.98 -2.79
CA HIS A 186 20.23 -10.33 -3.04
C HIS A 186 19.60 -11.34 -2.08
N THR A 187 18.98 -12.34 -2.67
CA THR A 187 18.57 -13.63 -2.10
C THR A 187 19.48 -14.02 -0.95
N ALA A 188 18.90 -14.33 0.23
CA ALA A 188 19.65 -14.90 1.34
C ALA A 188 20.55 -16.01 0.79
N PRO A 189 21.85 -16.06 1.13
CA PRO A 189 22.69 -17.16 0.73
C PRO A 189 22.04 -18.42 1.31
N SER A 190 21.46 -19.25 0.47
CA SER A 190 21.27 -20.65 0.80
C SER A 190 22.68 -21.07 1.27
N GLY A 191 22.82 -21.77 2.39
CA GLY A 191 24.14 -22.15 2.90
C GLY A 191 24.98 -22.98 1.92
N ARG A 192 24.68 -22.89 0.63
CA ARG A 192 25.36 -23.49 -0.52
C ARG A 192 25.66 -22.44 -1.58
N ILE A 193 26.87 -22.50 -2.11
CA ILE A 193 27.32 -21.67 -3.22
C ILE A 193 26.87 -22.36 -4.51
N TYR A 194 25.99 -21.72 -5.25
CA TYR A 194 25.66 -22.10 -6.63
C TYR A 194 26.56 -21.30 -7.56
N LEU A 195 27.52 -21.97 -8.18
CA LEU A 195 28.61 -21.36 -8.97
C LEU A 195 28.12 -20.39 -10.07
N PHE A 196 26.99 -20.70 -10.66
CA PHE A 196 26.45 -19.93 -11.80
C PHE A 196 25.26 -19.04 -11.43
N THR A 197 25.06 -18.75 -10.14
CA THR A 197 24.00 -17.82 -9.70
C THR A 197 24.21 -16.46 -10.34
N SER A 198 23.15 -15.90 -10.91
CA SER A 198 23.13 -14.61 -11.62
C SER A 198 23.92 -14.53 -12.94
N ILE A 199 24.58 -15.62 -13.36
CA ILE A 199 25.32 -15.71 -14.63
C ILE A 199 24.46 -16.35 -15.72
N LEU A 200 23.78 -17.47 -15.39
CA LEU A 200 22.95 -18.18 -16.34
C LEU A 200 21.64 -17.43 -16.60
N VAL A 201 21.26 -17.37 -17.85
CA VAL A 201 20.03 -16.74 -18.35
C VAL A 201 19.20 -17.79 -19.09
N CYS A 202 17.87 -17.73 -18.95
CA CYS A 202 16.96 -18.59 -19.70
C CYS A 202 16.94 -18.16 -21.17
N ASP A 203 17.08 -19.10 -22.09
CA ASP A 203 17.09 -18.84 -23.52
C ASP A 203 15.72 -18.38 -24.05
N GLU A 204 14.62 -18.83 -23.42
CA GLU A 204 13.27 -18.49 -23.84
C GLU A 204 12.79 -17.13 -23.34
N CYS A 205 13.12 -16.74 -22.08
CA CYS A 205 12.56 -15.53 -21.47
C CYS A 205 13.60 -14.53 -20.96
N SER A 206 14.89 -14.81 -21.16
CA SER A 206 16.02 -13.97 -20.71
C SER A 206 16.08 -13.65 -19.22
N HIS A 207 15.29 -14.34 -18.37
CA HIS A 207 15.36 -14.23 -16.92
C HIS A 207 16.54 -15.04 -16.37
N LYS A 208 17.11 -14.58 -15.28
CA LYS A 208 18.19 -15.30 -14.56
C LYS A 208 17.69 -16.61 -13.99
N LEU A 209 18.46 -17.67 -14.17
CA LEU A 209 18.17 -18.99 -13.62
C LEU A 209 18.51 -19.04 -12.12
N ASN A 210 17.64 -19.70 -11.35
CA ASN A 210 17.84 -19.94 -9.93
C ASN A 210 18.40 -21.33 -9.68
N GLY A 211 19.48 -21.43 -8.88
CA GLY A 211 20.03 -22.70 -8.43
C GLY A 211 19.13 -23.35 -7.39
N TYR A 212 18.87 -24.65 -7.52
CA TYR A 212 18.19 -25.45 -6.50
C TYR A 212 18.81 -26.83 -6.38
N LEU A 213 18.61 -27.47 -5.24
CA LEU A 213 19.08 -28.81 -4.97
C LEU A 213 17.92 -29.79 -5.02
N SER A 214 18.07 -30.87 -5.76
CA SER A 214 17.17 -32.02 -5.74
C SER A 214 17.97 -33.31 -5.63
N GLN A 215 17.64 -34.16 -4.66
CA GLN A 215 18.29 -35.44 -4.40
C GLN A 215 19.84 -35.40 -4.37
N GLY A 216 20.41 -34.31 -3.83
CA GLY A 216 21.87 -34.15 -3.74
C GLY A 216 22.52 -33.55 -4.99
N ILE A 217 21.81 -33.37 -6.10
CA ILE A 217 22.31 -32.82 -7.36
C ILE A 217 21.88 -31.37 -7.50
N VAL A 218 22.81 -30.51 -7.95
CA VAL A 218 22.56 -29.08 -8.20
C VAL A 218 21.99 -28.89 -9.60
N TYR A 219 20.86 -28.19 -9.67
CA TYR A 219 20.20 -27.80 -10.91
C TYR A 219 20.01 -26.29 -10.98
N TYR A 220 19.84 -25.76 -12.18
CA TYR A 220 19.45 -24.38 -12.44
C TYR A 220 18.13 -24.36 -13.23
N ARG A 221 17.16 -23.60 -12.76
CA ARG A 221 15.83 -23.50 -13.40
C ARG A 221 15.35 -22.07 -13.54
N CYS A 222 14.52 -21.83 -14.55
CA CYS A 222 13.79 -20.58 -14.71
C CYS A 222 12.57 -20.57 -13.77
N ALA A 223 12.36 -19.45 -13.07
CA ALA A 223 11.18 -19.29 -12.20
C ALA A 223 9.89 -19.00 -12.99
N GLN A 224 10.01 -18.60 -14.27
CA GLN A 224 8.86 -18.27 -15.13
C GLN A 224 8.31 -19.49 -15.89
N HIS A 225 9.12 -20.54 -16.03
CA HIS A 225 8.76 -21.78 -16.73
C HIS A 225 8.80 -22.94 -15.71
N MET A 226 7.80 -23.00 -14.84
CA MET A 226 7.56 -24.14 -13.92
C MET A 226 6.34 -24.91 -14.36
#